data_0c7fddd0671bdc72d2fa43f217ac9548
#
_entry.id   0c7fddd0671bdc72d2fa43f217ac9548
#
_cell.length_a   1.000
_cell.length_b   1.000
_cell.length_c   1.000
_cell.angle_alpha   90.00
_cell.angle_beta   90.00
_cell.angle_gamma   90.00
#
_symmetry.space_group_name_H-M   'P 1'
#
loop_
_entity.id
_entity.type
_entity.pdbx_description
1 polymer ?
#
loop_
_entity_poly.entity_id
_entity_poly.type
_entity_poly.pdbx_seq_one_letter_code
_entity_poly.pdbx_strand_id
1 'polypeptide(L)'
;KYLVQQLPACHTVLYYPLCMAVMVLWPMFLWPATHGMPDAFGLTFAAVIALLCADYRFETLPWPRLLAIFAATFALILTRRWYMFWILAFYAVYVLAVLVGAVRRKTLGSTLKHMLLFSVPSAVIIVGALLPTFKTILTTDYADIYGAYYGGGFGNNCLGQLRTQGLIWLVLCAAGLVWLLYCRSTRAQAIVAAAASLGAMVLFTRTQSLGDHQSLILAPFYLLMLFGLCAKLTQQKAKPWLRNAAAGVLAVFLVVNFGNALRLPGKNVQTLALSSESLDLTRRTDLAQMRAVTDFVLEHCTEDQTVYINMDSNGYSGTTFAYSDPAHPQLQTMILWESSVPSTHGFPTGIWTSEYVMVTDRVDEGGIVGPINAALRIQSPAAVHYEYVTEFPLDGITLYCYRRTARPDAEEADYFKQVFAEYDARWPEIFSQRIDEYMQSVQ
;
A
#
# COMPACT_ATOMS: atom_id res chain seq x y z
N LYS A 1 -25.32 0.11 9.87
CA LYS A 1 -26.37 0.40 10.86
C LYS A 1 -26.57 1.90 11.03
N TYR A 2 -25.52 2.70 11.28
CA TYR A 2 -25.62 4.16 11.44
C TYR A 2 -26.34 4.84 10.26
N LEU A 3 -25.91 4.59 9.01
CA LEU A 3 -26.56 5.16 7.83
C LEU A 3 -28.03 4.76 7.68
N VAL A 4 -28.40 3.54 8.04
CA VAL A 4 -29.79 3.09 8.01
C VAL A 4 -30.68 3.90 8.97
N GLN A 5 -30.12 4.36 10.09
CA GLN A 5 -30.86 5.21 11.07
C GLN A 5 -30.98 6.66 10.59
N GLN A 6 -30.04 7.12 9.76
CA GLN A 6 -29.98 8.52 9.30
C GLN A 6 -30.65 8.73 7.93
N LEU A 7 -30.81 7.70 7.13
CA LEU A 7 -31.38 7.77 5.79
C LEU A 7 -32.86 7.37 5.77
N PRO A 8 -33.60 7.76 4.73
CA PRO A 8 -34.97 7.27 4.54
C PRO A 8 -35.03 5.75 4.57
N ALA A 9 -36.12 5.21 5.11
CA ALA A 9 -36.29 3.78 5.34
C ALA A 9 -35.87 2.93 4.12
N CYS A 10 -34.90 2.05 4.31
CA CYS A 10 -34.40 1.11 3.32
C CYS A 10 -34.81 -0.32 3.68
N HIS A 11 -34.79 -1.19 2.67
CA HIS A 11 -35.09 -2.60 2.82
C HIS A 11 -33.85 -3.33 3.35
N THR A 12 -33.77 -3.53 4.66
CA THR A 12 -32.55 -4.01 5.35
C THR A 12 -32.07 -5.39 4.85
N VAL A 13 -33.01 -6.27 4.46
CA VAL A 13 -32.69 -7.60 3.88
C VAL A 13 -31.88 -7.50 2.58
N LEU A 14 -32.03 -6.42 1.81
CA LEU A 14 -31.22 -6.16 0.62
C LEU A 14 -30.03 -5.26 0.91
N TYR A 15 -30.17 -4.30 1.81
CA TYR A 15 -29.13 -3.31 2.10
C TYR A 15 -27.87 -3.95 2.66
N TYR A 16 -27.98 -4.77 3.70
CA TYR A 16 -26.78 -5.34 4.32
C TYR A 16 -26.01 -6.30 3.42
N PRO A 17 -26.66 -7.27 2.72
CA PRO A 17 -25.95 -8.10 1.75
C PRO A 17 -25.28 -7.29 0.63
N LEU A 18 -25.94 -6.22 0.16
CA LEU A 18 -25.37 -5.39 -0.89
C LEU A 18 -24.12 -4.61 -0.40
N CYS A 19 -24.16 -4.08 0.82
CA CYS A 19 -23.00 -3.45 1.44
C CYS A 19 -21.84 -4.45 1.65
N MET A 20 -22.15 -5.67 2.08
CA MET A 20 -21.16 -6.73 2.22
C MET A 20 -20.56 -7.12 0.85
N ALA A 21 -21.40 -7.25 -0.19
CA ALA A 21 -20.93 -7.52 -1.54
C ALA A 21 -19.99 -6.40 -2.06
N VAL A 22 -20.33 -5.14 -1.81
CA VAL A 22 -19.48 -4.00 -2.16
C VAL A 22 -18.11 -4.10 -1.51
N MET A 23 -18.00 -4.51 -0.24
CA MET A 23 -16.72 -4.67 0.44
C MET A 23 -15.94 -5.89 -0.07
N VAL A 24 -16.60 -7.06 -0.09
CA VAL A 24 -15.92 -8.34 -0.37
C VAL A 24 -15.54 -8.48 -1.83
N LEU A 25 -16.35 -7.96 -2.74
CA LEU A 25 -16.11 -8.03 -4.19
C LEU A 25 -15.38 -6.79 -4.73
N TRP A 26 -14.86 -5.94 -3.86
CA TRP A 26 -14.01 -4.83 -4.27
C TRP A 26 -12.55 -5.29 -4.36
N PRO A 27 -11.96 -5.35 -5.58
CA PRO A 27 -10.61 -5.88 -5.77
C PRO A 27 -9.56 -5.18 -4.89
N MET A 28 -9.63 -3.86 -4.81
CA MET A 28 -8.69 -3.05 -4.02
C MET A 28 -8.72 -3.37 -2.52
N PHE A 29 -9.83 -3.82 -1.96
CA PHE A 29 -9.91 -4.24 -0.56
C PHE A 29 -9.23 -5.60 -0.33
N LEU A 30 -9.39 -6.52 -1.26
CA LEU A 30 -8.84 -7.87 -1.13
C LEU A 30 -7.35 -7.94 -1.46
N TRP A 31 -6.87 -7.11 -2.37
CA TRP A 31 -5.47 -7.13 -2.79
C TRP A 31 -4.50 -7.04 -1.59
N PRO A 32 -4.58 -6.01 -0.69
CA PRO A 32 -3.71 -5.96 0.47
C PRO A 32 -3.90 -7.12 1.45
N ALA A 33 -5.14 -7.62 1.60
CA ALA A 33 -5.42 -8.73 2.49
C ALA A 33 -4.78 -10.03 2.00
N THR A 34 -4.80 -10.30 0.69
CA THR A 34 -4.17 -11.49 0.09
C THR A 34 -2.65 -11.42 0.06
N HIS A 35 -2.08 -10.21 0.08
CA HIS A 35 -0.63 -9.98 0.12
C HIS A 35 -0.08 -9.76 1.54
N GLY A 36 -0.88 -10.04 2.58
CA GLY A 36 -0.44 -9.91 3.97
C GLY A 36 -0.20 -8.47 4.43
N MET A 37 -0.72 -7.48 3.71
CA MET A 37 -0.53 -6.07 4.04
C MET A 37 -1.42 -5.65 5.22
N PRO A 38 -0.90 -4.93 6.24
CA PRO A 38 -1.68 -4.50 7.41
C PRO A 38 -2.68 -3.39 7.11
N ASP A 39 -2.77 -2.91 5.87
CA ASP A 39 -3.62 -1.81 5.45
C ASP A 39 -5.11 -2.05 5.68
N ALA A 40 -5.56 -3.31 5.59
CA ALA A 40 -6.94 -3.70 5.91
C ALA A 40 -7.30 -3.44 7.38
N PHE A 41 -6.35 -3.63 8.31
CA PHE A 41 -6.54 -3.27 9.73
C PHE A 41 -6.64 -1.76 9.89
N GLY A 42 -5.80 -1.00 9.18
CA GLY A 42 -5.87 0.46 9.16
C GLY A 42 -7.23 0.97 8.70
N LEU A 43 -7.80 0.38 7.64
CA LEU A 43 -9.16 0.69 7.19
C LEU A 43 -10.19 0.47 8.30
N THR A 44 -10.06 -0.59 9.10
CA THR A 44 -10.97 -0.88 10.21
C THR A 44 -10.91 0.23 11.27
N PHE A 45 -9.72 0.63 11.70
CA PHE A 45 -9.56 1.72 12.67
C PHE A 45 -10.05 3.06 12.13
N ALA A 46 -9.77 3.38 10.87
CA ALA A 46 -10.28 4.59 10.22
C ALA A 46 -11.81 4.61 10.17
N ALA A 47 -12.45 3.47 9.86
CA ALA A 47 -13.90 3.34 9.88
C ALA A 47 -14.49 3.49 11.30
N VAL A 48 -13.83 2.94 12.32
CA VAL A 48 -14.24 3.10 13.74
C VAL A 48 -14.16 4.58 14.15
N ILE A 49 -13.06 5.27 13.83
CA ILE A 49 -12.90 6.70 14.12
C ILE A 49 -14.02 7.49 13.43
N ALA A 50 -14.23 7.29 12.12
CA ALA A 50 -15.26 7.98 11.36
C ALA A 50 -16.66 7.75 11.94
N LEU A 51 -16.97 6.51 12.35
CA LEU A 51 -18.24 6.15 12.99
C LEU A 51 -18.42 6.86 14.36
N LEU A 52 -17.37 6.85 15.19
CA LEU A 52 -17.40 7.50 16.50
C LEU A 52 -17.49 9.02 16.37
N CYS A 53 -16.96 9.62 15.31
CA CYS A 53 -17.04 11.05 15.05
C CYS A 53 -18.35 11.48 14.35
N ALA A 54 -19.09 10.57 13.72
CA ALA A 54 -20.16 10.91 12.78
C ALA A 54 -21.24 11.85 13.31
N ASP A 55 -21.62 11.74 14.58
CA ASP A 55 -22.63 12.58 15.26
C ASP A 55 -22.08 13.32 16.49
N TYR A 56 -20.79 13.18 16.77
CA TYR A 56 -20.16 13.78 17.93
C TYR A 56 -19.78 15.24 17.70
N ARG A 57 -20.03 16.11 18.67
CA ARG A 57 -19.95 17.58 18.50
C ARG A 57 -19.16 18.30 19.59
N PHE A 58 -18.49 17.58 20.49
CA PHE A 58 -17.75 18.14 21.63
C PHE A 58 -18.60 19.07 22.56
N GLU A 59 -19.91 18.90 22.59
CA GLU A 59 -20.75 19.62 23.53
C GLU A 59 -20.65 19.04 24.96
N THR A 60 -20.29 17.77 25.04
CA THR A 60 -20.06 17.03 26.29
C THR A 60 -18.76 16.19 26.15
N LEU A 61 -18.28 15.61 27.25
CA LEU A 61 -17.12 14.74 27.29
C LEU A 61 -17.51 13.28 27.62
N PRO A 62 -18.10 12.54 26.71
CA PRO A 62 -18.40 11.12 26.91
C PRO A 62 -17.10 10.30 26.86
N TRP A 63 -16.43 10.16 28.02
CA TRP A 63 -15.10 9.54 28.15
C TRP A 63 -14.97 8.19 27.46
N PRO A 64 -15.92 7.23 27.55
CA PRO A 64 -15.77 5.94 26.83
C PRO A 64 -15.63 6.11 25.31
N ARG A 65 -16.39 7.04 24.72
CA ARG A 65 -16.31 7.34 23.29
C ARG A 65 -15.00 8.02 22.91
N LEU A 66 -14.56 8.97 23.73
CA LEU A 66 -13.30 9.69 23.53
C LEU A 66 -12.09 8.76 23.66
N LEU A 67 -12.10 7.89 24.67
CA LEU A 67 -11.05 6.86 24.82
C LEU A 67 -11.04 5.89 23.63
N ALA A 68 -12.20 5.51 23.10
CA ALA A 68 -12.27 4.68 21.90
C ALA A 68 -11.72 5.41 20.66
N ILE A 69 -11.99 6.72 20.49
CA ILE A 69 -11.40 7.54 19.43
C ILE A 69 -9.88 7.60 19.59
N PHE A 70 -9.39 7.87 20.80
CA PHE A 70 -7.97 7.90 21.11
C PHE A 70 -7.29 6.57 20.79
N ALA A 71 -7.81 5.45 21.30
CA ALA A 71 -7.25 4.12 21.11
C ALA A 71 -7.23 3.73 19.63
N ALA A 72 -8.32 3.99 18.89
CA ALA A 72 -8.39 3.72 17.45
C ALA A 72 -7.39 4.60 16.66
N THR A 73 -7.21 5.87 17.04
CA THR A 73 -6.23 6.76 16.41
C THR A 73 -4.80 6.28 16.67
N PHE A 74 -4.50 5.91 17.91
CA PHE A 74 -3.19 5.37 18.28
C PHE A 74 -2.89 4.08 17.51
N ALA A 75 -3.83 3.13 17.47
CA ALA A 75 -3.70 1.90 16.72
C ALA A 75 -3.53 2.15 15.22
N LEU A 76 -4.24 3.13 14.65
CA LEU A 76 -4.12 3.48 13.24
C LEU A 76 -2.72 4.00 12.89
N ILE A 77 -2.10 4.82 13.75
CA ILE A 77 -0.73 5.30 13.56
C ILE A 77 0.27 4.12 13.58
N LEU A 78 0.07 3.17 14.52
CA LEU A 78 0.92 1.98 14.65
C LEU A 78 0.77 1.01 13.48
N THR A 79 -0.40 1.00 12.83
CA THR A 79 -0.65 0.08 11.70
C THR A 79 0.22 0.42 10.50
N ARG A 80 0.20 1.67 10.06
CA ARG A 80 0.97 2.14 8.90
C ARG A 80 1.14 3.66 8.95
N ARG A 81 2.36 4.13 8.69
CA ARG A 81 2.72 5.57 8.74
C ARG A 81 1.90 6.45 7.79
N TRP A 82 1.52 5.97 6.61
CA TRP A 82 0.75 6.80 5.66
C TRP A 82 -0.71 7.03 6.06
N TYR A 83 -1.26 6.29 7.02
CA TYR A 83 -2.54 6.68 7.62
C TYR A 83 -2.49 8.00 8.38
N MET A 84 -1.29 8.54 8.65
CA MET A 84 -1.14 9.91 9.15
C MET A 84 -1.76 10.94 8.20
N PHE A 85 -1.65 10.75 6.88
CA PHE A 85 -2.30 11.62 5.90
C PHE A 85 -3.83 11.57 6.02
N TRP A 86 -4.39 10.37 6.25
CA TRP A 86 -5.81 10.21 6.52
C TRP A 86 -6.22 10.89 7.83
N ILE A 87 -5.48 10.69 8.90
CA ILE A 87 -5.73 11.28 10.23
C ILE A 87 -5.73 12.80 10.13
N LEU A 88 -4.70 13.39 9.52
CA LEU A 88 -4.57 14.84 9.36
C LEU A 88 -5.72 15.40 8.53
N ALA A 89 -6.01 14.82 7.38
CA ALA A 89 -7.09 15.28 6.51
C ALA A 89 -8.47 15.14 7.17
N PHE A 90 -8.74 13.96 7.77
CA PHE A 90 -10.01 13.70 8.41
C PHE A 90 -10.26 14.63 9.60
N TYR A 91 -9.31 14.73 10.54
CA TYR A 91 -9.51 15.57 11.71
C TYR A 91 -9.53 17.06 11.38
N ALA A 92 -8.73 17.54 10.44
CA ALA A 92 -8.79 18.94 10.00
C ALA A 92 -10.19 19.31 9.50
N VAL A 93 -10.76 18.51 8.61
CA VAL A 93 -12.09 18.76 8.05
C VAL A 93 -13.20 18.52 9.09
N TYR A 94 -13.08 17.46 9.89
CA TYR A 94 -14.04 17.16 10.96
C TYR A 94 -14.10 18.28 12.01
N VAL A 95 -12.96 18.74 12.50
CA VAL A 95 -12.85 19.84 13.47
C VAL A 95 -13.49 21.11 12.89
N LEU A 96 -13.15 21.45 11.64
CA LEU A 96 -13.75 22.61 10.96
C LEU A 96 -15.28 22.47 10.90
N ALA A 97 -15.81 21.31 10.54
CA ALA A 97 -17.25 21.07 10.47
C ALA A 97 -17.92 21.21 11.86
N VAL A 98 -17.27 20.70 12.91
CA VAL A 98 -17.72 20.83 14.30
C VAL A 98 -17.75 22.29 14.75
N LEU A 99 -16.68 23.07 14.47
CA LEU A 99 -16.57 24.48 14.81
C LEU A 99 -17.62 25.34 14.09
N VAL A 100 -17.79 25.12 12.78
CA VAL A 100 -18.86 25.79 12.01
C VAL A 100 -20.25 25.48 12.58
N GLY A 101 -20.47 24.23 12.97
CA GLY A 101 -21.70 23.82 13.65
C GLY A 101 -21.87 24.49 15.03
N ALA A 102 -20.79 24.59 15.80
CA ALA A 102 -20.79 25.22 17.13
C ALA A 102 -21.07 26.74 17.07
N VAL A 103 -20.51 27.44 16.07
CA VAL A 103 -20.85 28.86 15.82
C VAL A 103 -22.33 29.02 15.56
N ARG A 104 -22.92 28.19 14.68
CA ARG A 104 -24.37 28.24 14.36
C ARG A 104 -25.26 27.95 15.59
N ARG A 105 -24.82 27.10 16.51
CA ARG A 105 -25.54 26.74 17.74
C ARG A 105 -25.20 27.66 18.92
N LYS A 106 -24.30 28.61 18.76
CA LYS A 106 -23.81 29.52 19.82
C LYS A 106 -23.12 28.77 20.98
N THR A 107 -22.49 27.63 20.70
CA THR A 107 -21.79 26.76 21.69
C THR A 107 -20.28 26.75 21.51
N LEU A 108 -19.70 27.69 20.75
CA LEU A 108 -18.30 27.70 20.37
C LEU A 108 -17.35 27.61 21.56
N GLY A 109 -17.56 28.37 22.61
CA GLY A 109 -16.68 28.40 23.80
C GLY A 109 -16.61 27.05 24.51
N SER A 110 -17.78 26.43 24.78
CA SER A 110 -17.82 25.10 25.41
C SER A 110 -17.24 24.02 24.50
N THR A 111 -17.52 24.06 23.20
CA THR A 111 -16.98 23.13 22.21
C THR A 111 -15.46 23.21 22.16
N LEU A 112 -14.88 24.41 22.06
CA LEU A 112 -13.43 24.61 22.07
C LEU A 112 -12.79 24.10 23.35
N LYS A 113 -13.38 24.45 24.53
CA LYS A 113 -12.89 23.96 25.81
C LYS A 113 -12.80 22.42 25.83
N HIS A 114 -13.87 21.73 25.46
CA HIS A 114 -13.93 20.26 25.47
C HIS A 114 -12.99 19.65 24.43
N MET A 115 -12.86 20.26 23.24
CA MET A 115 -11.90 19.83 22.25
C MET A 115 -10.47 19.90 22.78
N LEU A 116 -10.07 21.04 23.37
CA LEU A 116 -8.73 21.21 23.92
C LEU A 116 -8.46 20.26 25.09
N LEU A 117 -9.43 20.09 26.00
CA LEU A 117 -9.31 19.16 27.15
C LEU A 117 -9.11 17.71 26.72
N PHE A 118 -9.60 17.32 25.56
CA PHE A 118 -9.37 15.97 25.02
C PHE A 118 -8.17 15.91 24.10
N SER A 119 -8.09 16.81 23.11
CA SER A 119 -7.10 16.68 22.02
C SER A 119 -5.66 16.97 22.47
N VAL A 120 -5.46 17.93 23.40
CA VAL A 120 -4.10 18.27 23.85
C VAL A 120 -3.47 17.13 24.64
N PRO A 121 -4.10 16.56 25.69
CA PRO A 121 -3.55 15.39 26.38
C PRO A 121 -3.37 14.19 25.46
N SER A 122 -4.34 13.93 24.57
CA SER A 122 -4.23 12.83 23.60
C SER A 122 -3.02 13.00 22.68
N ALA A 123 -2.80 14.20 22.15
CA ALA A 123 -1.64 14.49 21.31
C ALA A 123 -0.32 14.33 22.08
N VAL A 124 -0.25 14.84 23.31
CA VAL A 124 0.95 14.70 24.17
C VAL A 124 1.26 13.23 24.44
N ILE A 125 0.27 12.41 24.75
CA ILE A 125 0.46 10.98 24.99
C ILE A 125 0.91 10.27 23.72
N ILE A 126 0.26 10.53 22.57
CA ILE A 126 0.63 9.90 21.29
C ILE A 126 2.05 10.28 20.88
N VAL A 127 2.37 11.58 20.89
CA VAL A 127 3.70 12.07 20.52
C VAL A 127 4.76 11.56 21.49
N GLY A 128 4.49 11.57 22.81
CA GLY A 128 5.42 11.06 23.81
C GLY A 128 5.69 9.56 23.68
N ALA A 129 4.63 8.76 23.50
CA ALA A 129 4.75 7.32 23.34
C ALA A 129 5.44 6.92 22.02
N LEU A 130 5.28 7.71 20.96
CA LEU A 130 5.83 7.45 19.63
C LEU A 130 6.96 8.42 19.25
N LEU A 131 7.61 9.04 20.24
CA LEU A 131 8.65 10.04 20.00
C LEU A 131 9.77 9.58 19.06
N PRO A 132 10.32 8.35 19.16
CA PRO A 132 11.32 7.87 18.20
C PRO A 132 10.77 7.84 16.77
N THR A 133 9.55 7.35 16.59
CA THR A 133 8.88 7.28 15.28
C THR A 133 8.66 8.67 14.70
N PHE A 134 8.15 9.61 15.51
CA PHE A 134 7.96 11.00 15.07
C PHE A 134 9.30 11.67 14.75
N LYS A 135 10.35 11.45 15.55
CA LYS A 135 11.69 11.94 15.26
C LYS A 135 12.16 11.45 13.89
N THR A 136 12.07 10.14 13.64
CA THR A 136 12.43 9.56 12.34
C THR A 136 11.61 10.19 11.20
N ILE A 137 10.28 10.30 11.35
CA ILE A 137 9.41 10.91 10.33
C ILE A 137 9.80 12.36 10.03
N LEU A 138 10.17 13.14 11.04
CA LEU A 138 10.51 14.57 10.88
C LEU A 138 11.93 14.80 10.37
N THR A 139 12.86 13.87 10.61
CA THR A 139 14.27 14.00 10.21
C THR A 139 14.61 13.26 8.92
N THR A 140 13.73 12.39 8.44
CA THR A 140 13.92 11.64 7.18
C THR A 140 13.40 12.45 6.00
N ASP A 141 14.23 12.65 4.99
CA ASP A 141 13.76 13.21 3.71
C ASP A 141 13.04 12.12 2.91
N TYR A 142 11.73 12.11 3.06
CA TYR A 142 10.90 11.16 2.33
C TYR A 142 10.77 11.48 0.83
N ALA A 143 11.06 12.71 0.41
CA ALA A 143 11.06 13.05 -1.01
C ALA A 143 12.23 12.35 -1.71
N ASP A 144 13.41 12.33 -1.08
CA ASP A 144 14.56 11.58 -1.59
C ASP A 144 14.29 10.08 -1.62
N ILE A 145 13.80 9.52 -0.49
CA ILE A 145 13.54 8.07 -0.38
C ILE A 145 12.46 7.60 -1.36
N TYR A 146 11.38 8.38 -1.55
CA TYR A 146 10.23 7.98 -2.38
C TYR A 146 10.15 8.74 -3.70
N GLY A 147 11.15 9.52 -4.06
CA GLY A 147 11.19 10.27 -5.32
C GLY A 147 11.03 9.37 -6.54
N ALA A 148 11.58 8.16 -6.52
CA ALA A 148 11.41 7.18 -7.59
C ALA A 148 9.94 6.73 -7.79
N TYR A 149 9.12 6.77 -6.74
CA TYR A 149 7.68 6.49 -6.81
C TYR A 149 6.83 7.73 -7.13
N TYR A 150 7.46 8.87 -7.41
CA TYR A 150 6.75 10.08 -7.74
C TYR A 150 6.34 10.10 -9.22
N GLY A 151 5.13 9.68 -9.51
CA GLY A 151 4.57 9.56 -10.87
C GLY A 151 3.86 10.82 -11.38
N GLY A 152 4.33 12.03 -11.06
CA GLY A 152 3.84 13.26 -11.70
C GLY A 152 2.68 13.99 -11.02
N GLY A 153 2.60 13.95 -9.70
CA GLY A 153 1.74 14.80 -8.90
C GLY A 153 0.26 14.44 -8.88
N PHE A 154 -0.57 15.38 -8.37
CA PHE A 154 -1.99 15.14 -8.09
C PHE A 154 -2.80 14.68 -9.31
N GLY A 155 -2.60 15.30 -10.49
CA GLY A 155 -3.35 14.96 -11.70
C GLY A 155 -3.13 13.52 -12.16
N ASN A 156 -1.86 13.07 -12.19
CA ASN A 156 -1.52 11.71 -12.56
C ASN A 156 -2.04 10.70 -11.53
N ASN A 157 -2.07 11.06 -10.25
CA ASN A 157 -2.67 10.22 -9.22
C ASN A 157 -4.20 10.11 -9.38
N CYS A 158 -4.90 11.16 -9.81
CA CYS A 158 -6.31 11.07 -10.17
C CYS A 158 -6.53 10.09 -11.33
N LEU A 159 -5.70 10.15 -12.37
CA LEU A 159 -5.73 9.17 -13.47
C LEU A 159 -5.37 7.76 -13.00
N GLY A 160 -4.40 7.63 -12.09
CA GLY A 160 -4.07 6.38 -11.43
C GLY A 160 -5.29 5.79 -10.72
N GLN A 161 -5.97 6.57 -9.87
CA GLN A 161 -7.20 6.12 -9.20
C GLN A 161 -8.31 5.76 -10.19
N LEU A 162 -8.43 6.47 -11.31
CA LEU A 162 -9.41 6.11 -12.35
C LEU A 162 -9.13 4.72 -12.94
N ARG A 163 -7.87 4.36 -13.15
CA ARG A 163 -7.46 3.04 -13.66
C ARG A 163 -7.62 1.97 -12.59
N THR A 164 -7.06 2.20 -11.41
CA THR A 164 -7.08 1.27 -10.27
C THR A 164 -8.51 0.92 -9.84
N GLN A 165 -9.39 1.91 -9.67
CA GLN A 165 -10.77 1.69 -9.23
C GLN A 165 -11.72 1.32 -10.39
N GLY A 166 -11.46 1.81 -11.59
CA GLY A 166 -12.35 1.77 -12.73
C GLY A 166 -13.40 2.89 -12.73
N LEU A 167 -13.73 3.39 -13.92
CA LEU A 167 -14.68 4.49 -14.10
C LEU A 167 -16.06 4.19 -13.49
N ILE A 168 -16.59 2.97 -13.71
CA ILE A 168 -17.92 2.61 -13.20
C ILE A 168 -17.94 2.70 -11.68
N TRP A 169 -16.91 2.17 -10.99
CA TRP A 169 -16.81 2.25 -9.54
C TRP A 169 -16.84 3.70 -9.04
N LEU A 170 -16.05 4.58 -9.63
CA LEU A 170 -16.00 5.99 -9.25
C LEU A 170 -17.32 6.72 -9.53
N VAL A 171 -18.00 6.39 -10.63
CA VAL A 171 -19.35 6.93 -10.94
C VAL A 171 -20.37 6.47 -9.89
N LEU A 172 -20.30 5.23 -9.44
CA LEU A 172 -21.14 4.72 -8.35
C LEU A 172 -20.85 5.43 -7.02
N CYS A 173 -19.58 5.69 -6.71
CA CYS A 173 -19.19 6.51 -5.55
C CYS A 173 -19.77 7.93 -5.67
N ALA A 174 -19.63 8.58 -6.82
CA ALA A 174 -20.16 9.92 -7.05
C ALA A 174 -21.70 9.95 -6.91
N ALA A 175 -22.41 8.96 -7.44
CA ALA A 175 -23.86 8.86 -7.29
C ALA A 175 -24.27 8.68 -5.82
N GLY A 176 -23.52 7.88 -5.05
CA GLY A 176 -23.73 7.74 -3.61
C GLY A 176 -23.45 9.02 -2.85
N LEU A 177 -22.37 9.75 -3.19
CA LEU A 177 -22.07 11.05 -2.61
C LEU A 177 -23.18 12.06 -2.85
N VAL A 178 -23.66 12.18 -4.09
CA VAL A 178 -24.78 13.08 -4.45
C VAL A 178 -26.02 12.75 -3.61
N TRP A 179 -26.33 11.47 -3.43
CA TRP A 179 -27.44 11.06 -2.59
C TRP A 179 -27.25 11.44 -1.12
N LEU A 180 -26.07 11.21 -0.55
CA LEU A 180 -25.76 11.57 0.83
C LEU A 180 -25.81 13.09 1.05
N LEU A 181 -25.39 13.89 0.05
CA LEU A 181 -25.48 15.35 0.07
C LEU A 181 -26.92 15.85 -0.03
N TYR A 182 -27.76 15.16 -0.78
CA TYR A 182 -29.18 15.47 -0.89
C TYR A 182 -29.92 15.26 0.44
N CYS A 183 -29.59 14.22 1.19
CA CYS A 183 -30.19 13.91 2.47
C CYS A 183 -29.64 14.85 3.57
N ARG A 184 -30.52 15.66 4.19
CA ARG A 184 -30.12 16.63 5.21
C ARG A 184 -29.41 16.00 6.41
N SER A 185 -29.81 14.79 6.81
CA SER A 185 -29.25 14.05 7.95
C SER A 185 -27.81 13.57 7.75
N THR A 186 -27.40 13.33 6.50
CA THR A 186 -26.05 12.81 6.16
C THR A 186 -25.18 13.81 5.41
N ARG A 187 -25.71 15.01 5.12
CA ARG A 187 -25.00 16.02 4.31
C ARG A 187 -23.65 16.43 4.93
N ALA A 188 -23.61 16.66 6.24
CA ALA A 188 -22.39 17.06 6.91
C ALA A 188 -21.32 15.98 6.82
N GLN A 189 -21.68 14.70 7.04
CA GLN A 189 -20.79 13.55 6.93
C GLN A 189 -20.29 13.37 5.49
N ALA A 190 -21.17 13.57 4.50
CA ALA A 190 -20.80 13.52 3.08
C ALA A 190 -19.79 14.60 2.70
N ILE A 191 -19.97 15.84 3.19
CA ILE A 191 -19.03 16.94 2.98
C ILE A 191 -17.68 16.61 3.65
N VAL A 192 -17.70 16.15 4.90
CA VAL A 192 -16.49 15.75 5.63
C VAL A 192 -15.76 14.64 4.86
N ALA A 193 -16.49 13.61 4.42
CA ALA A 193 -15.89 12.50 3.67
C ALA A 193 -15.25 12.98 2.35
N ALA A 194 -15.97 13.76 1.56
CA ALA A 194 -15.46 14.26 0.28
C ALA A 194 -14.25 15.19 0.46
N ALA A 195 -14.33 16.15 1.39
CA ALA A 195 -13.25 17.09 1.64
C ALA A 195 -12.01 16.41 2.28
N ALA A 196 -12.22 15.44 3.18
CA ALA A 196 -11.13 14.70 3.80
C ALA A 196 -10.46 13.74 2.80
N SER A 197 -11.22 13.10 1.89
CA SER A 197 -10.61 12.27 0.85
C SER A 197 -9.74 13.08 -0.10
N LEU A 198 -10.22 14.23 -0.53
CA LEU A 198 -9.43 15.16 -1.34
C LEU A 198 -8.18 15.65 -0.59
N GLY A 199 -8.34 16.02 0.70
CA GLY A 199 -7.23 16.43 1.55
C GLY A 199 -6.18 15.33 1.73
N ALA A 200 -6.60 14.10 2.01
CA ALA A 200 -5.70 12.96 2.14
C ALA A 200 -4.94 12.70 0.83
N MET A 201 -5.62 12.76 -0.30
CA MET A 201 -5.01 12.58 -1.61
C MET A 201 -3.99 13.70 -1.92
N VAL A 202 -4.35 14.98 -1.67
CA VAL A 202 -3.43 16.12 -1.87
C VAL A 202 -2.21 16.00 -0.97
N LEU A 203 -2.38 15.66 0.31
CA LEU A 203 -1.26 15.52 1.24
C LEU A 203 -0.33 14.38 0.83
N PHE A 204 -0.87 13.22 0.49
CA PHE A 204 -0.08 12.05 0.12
C PHE A 204 0.70 12.26 -1.19
N THR A 205 0.05 12.81 -2.21
CA THR A 205 0.64 13.01 -3.55
C THR A 205 1.70 14.09 -3.62
N ARG A 206 1.97 14.78 -2.53
CA ARG A 206 3.12 15.70 -2.42
C ARG A 206 4.44 14.98 -2.23
N THR A 207 4.43 13.77 -1.69
CA THR A 207 5.62 13.00 -1.37
C THR A 207 5.84 11.82 -2.31
N GLN A 208 4.77 11.16 -2.73
CA GLN A 208 4.83 9.99 -3.62
C GLN A 208 3.49 9.77 -4.33
N SER A 209 3.46 8.90 -5.33
CA SER A 209 2.21 8.47 -5.96
C SER A 209 1.48 7.44 -5.10
N LEU A 210 0.14 7.43 -5.20
CA LEU A 210 -0.69 6.41 -4.57
C LEU A 210 -0.51 5.08 -5.34
N GLY A 211 0.18 4.14 -4.74
CA GLY A 211 0.19 2.75 -5.18
C GLY A 211 -1.07 2.00 -4.72
N ASP A 212 -1.12 0.72 -5.04
CA ASP A 212 -2.31 -0.11 -4.85
C ASP A 212 -2.76 -0.16 -3.38
N HIS A 213 -1.88 -0.55 -2.47
CA HIS A 213 -2.19 -0.62 -1.04
C HIS A 213 -2.36 0.76 -0.38
N GLN A 214 -1.62 1.80 -0.83
CA GLN A 214 -1.79 3.15 -0.29
C GLN A 214 -3.15 3.75 -0.65
N SER A 215 -3.77 3.31 -1.74
CA SER A 215 -5.12 3.73 -2.13
C SER A 215 -6.18 3.41 -1.07
N LEU A 216 -5.91 2.48 -0.15
CA LEU A 216 -6.79 2.19 0.99
C LEU A 216 -6.98 3.36 1.97
N ILE A 217 -6.12 4.39 1.95
CA ILE A 217 -6.39 5.62 2.71
C ILE A 217 -7.67 6.33 2.26
N LEU A 218 -8.10 6.12 1.00
CA LEU A 218 -9.34 6.67 0.46
C LEU A 218 -10.55 5.75 0.68
N ALA A 219 -10.32 4.49 1.02
CA ALA A 219 -11.36 3.48 1.14
C ALA A 219 -12.48 3.82 2.13
N PRO A 220 -12.24 4.40 3.34
CA PRO A 220 -13.32 4.76 4.26
C PRO A 220 -14.32 5.71 3.62
N PHE A 221 -13.85 6.61 2.76
CA PHE A 221 -14.68 7.59 2.05
C PHE A 221 -15.45 6.94 0.91
N TYR A 222 -14.80 6.12 0.10
CA TYR A 222 -15.45 5.39 -0.99
C TYR A 222 -16.54 4.45 -0.48
N LEU A 223 -16.26 3.73 0.61
CA LEU A 223 -17.25 2.83 1.23
C LEU A 223 -18.45 3.60 1.78
N LEU A 224 -18.23 4.77 2.43
CA LEU A 224 -19.35 5.60 2.88
C LEU A 224 -20.25 6.03 1.71
N MET A 225 -19.65 6.47 0.61
CA MET A 225 -20.37 6.88 -0.59
C MET A 225 -21.18 5.72 -1.18
N LEU A 226 -20.55 4.55 -1.32
CA LEU A 226 -21.20 3.36 -1.87
C LEU A 226 -22.31 2.81 -0.95
N PHE A 227 -22.11 2.83 0.37
CA PHE A 227 -23.17 2.49 1.31
C PHE A 227 -24.35 3.46 1.25
N GLY A 228 -24.07 4.73 0.97
CA GLY A 228 -25.11 5.71 0.65
C GLY A 228 -25.88 5.36 -0.62
N LEU A 229 -25.19 4.92 -1.68
CA LEU A 229 -25.83 4.42 -2.90
C LEU A 229 -26.65 3.16 -2.63
N CYS A 230 -26.13 2.19 -1.89
CA CYS A 230 -26.86 0.98 -1.50
C CYS A 230 -28.15 1.34 -0.75
N ALA A 231 -28.11 2.32 0.16
CA ALA A 231 -29.30 2.78 0.85
C ALA A 231 -30.31 3.43 -0.10
N LYS A 232 -29.84 4.18 -1.12
CA LYS A 232 -30.71 4.76 -2.16
C LYS A 232 -31.38 3.67 -3.00
N LEU A 233 -30.60 2.70 -3.47
CA LEU A 233 -31.11 1.61 -4.31
C LEU A 233 -32.12 0.71 -3.56
N THR A 234 -31.97 0.59 -2.24
CA THR A 234 -32.82 -0.29 -1.41
C THR A 234 -33.96 0.46 -0.71
N GLN A 235 -34.28 1.70 -1.11
CA GLN A 235 -35.38 2.46 -0.50
C GLN A 235 -36.73 1.71 -0.56
N GLN A 236 -37.47 1.69 0.55
CA GLN A 236 -38.78 1.03 0.64
C GLN A 236 -39.83 1.66 -0.27
N LYS A 237 -39.74 2.99 -0.50
CA LYS A 237 -40.69 3.73 -1.35
C LYS A 237 -40.49 3.48 -2.86
N ALA A 238 -39.41 2.83 -3.27
CA ALA A 238 -39.17 2.50 -4.67
C ALA A 238 -40.07 1.31 -5.10
N LYS A 239 -40.51 1.31 -6.38
CA LYS A 239 -41.22 0.17 -6.95
C LYS A 239 -40.34 -1.10 -6.80
N PRO A 240 -40.87 -2.22 -6.27
CA PRO A 240 -40.06 -3.39 -5.95
C PRO A 240 -39.23 -3.92 -7.12
N TRP A 241 -39.79 -3.93 -8.32
CA TRP A 241 -39.06 -4.41 -9.50
C TRP A 241 -37.88 -3.50 -9.88
N LEU A 242 -38.02 -2.16 -9.79
CA LEU A 242 -36.92 -1.21 -10.06
C LEU A 242 -35.83 -1.36 -9.02
N ARG A 243 -36.18 -1.49 -7.75
CA ARG A 243 -35.25 -1.72 -6.66
C ARG A 243 -34.44 -2.99 -6.87
N ASN A 244 -35.15 -4.08 -7.14
CA ASN A 244 -34.50 -5.38 -7.33
C ASN A 244 -33.64 -5.41 -8.61
N ALA A 245 -34.11 -4.79 -9.70
CA ALA A 245 -33.31 -4.63 -10.93
C ALA A 245 -32.03 -3.82 -10.68
N ALA A 246 -32.14 -2.67 -10.02
CA ALA A 246 -30.97 -1.84 -9.71
C ALA A 246 -29.97 -2.54 -8.79
N ALA A 247 -30.44 -3.24 -7.76
CA ALA A 247 -29.59 -4.07 -6.90
C ALA A 247 -28.93 -5.22 -7.68
N GLY A 248 -29.69 -5.85 -8.59
CA GLY A 248 -29.19 -6.90 -9.48
C GLY A 248 -28.09 -6.40 -10.44
N VAL A 249 -28.29 -5.23 -11.05
CA VAL A 249 -27.28 -4.61 -11.94
C VAL A 249 -26.00 -4.31 -11.16
N LEU A 250 -26.12 -3.74 -9.94
CA LEU A 250 -24.95 -3.50 -9.09
C LEU A 250 -24.25 -4.82 -8.72
N ALA A 251 -25.00 -5.85 -8.34
CA ALA A 251 -24.43 -7.15 -8.00
C ALA A 251 -23.70 -7.79 -9.21
N VAL A 252 -24.29 -7.74 -10.40
CA VAL A 252 -23.64 -8.21 -11.63
C VAL A 252 -22.35 -7.45 -11.91
N PHE A 253 -22.38 -6.12 -11.80
CA PHE A 253 -21.17 -5.32 -11.96
C PHE A 253 -20.07 -5.73 -10.97
N LEU A 254 -20.40 -5.90 -9.69
CA LEU A 254 -19.44 -6.30 -8.67
C LEU A 254 -18.82 -7.67 -8.97
N VAL A 255 -19.65 -8.65 -9.39
CA VAL A 255 -19.16 -9.99 -9.76
C VAL A 255 -18.28 -9.95 -11.00
N VAL A 256 -18.66 -9.17 -12.03
CA VAL A 256 -17.86 -9.03 -13.26
C VAL A 256 -16.53 -8.34 -12.96
N ASN A 257 -16.55 -7.24 -12.19
CA ASN A 257 -15.33 -6.51 -11.82
C ASN A 257 -14.38 -7.37 -10.98
N PHE A 258 -14.92 -8.11 -10.03
CA PHE A 258 -14.16 -9.03 -9.19
C PHE A 258 -13.63 -10.24 -10.00
N GLY A 259 -14.46 -10.82 -10.87
CA GLY A 259 -14.06 -11.92 -11.76
C GLY A 259 -12.95 -11.49 -12.74
N ASN A 260 -13.00 -10.23 -13.23
CA ASN A 260 -11.90 -9.67 -14.02
C ASN A 260 -10.60 -9.57 -13.20
N ALA A 261 -10.66 -9.11 -11.95
CA ALA A 261 -9.51 -9.06 -11.07
C ALA A 261 -8.92 -10.45 -10.76
N LEU A 262 -9.77 -11.48 -10.65
CA LEU A 262 -9.37 -12.89 -10.50
C LEU A 262 -8.86 -13.53 -11.80
N ARG A 263 -8.80 -12.79 -12.90
CA ARG A 263 -8.43 -13.31 -14.24
C ARG A 263 -9.29 -14.51 -14.69
N LEU A 264 -10.55 -14.58 -14.28
CA LEU A 264 -11.45 -15.69 -14.67
C LEU A 264 -11.58 -15.87 -16.20
N PRO A 265 -11.45 -14.82 -17.05
CA PRO A 265 -11.34 -14.97 -18.50
C PRO A 265 -9.95 -15.44 -18.99
N GLY A 266 -9.05 -15.88 -18.10
CA GLY A 266 -7.67 -16.26 -18.40
C GLY A 266 -6.66 -15.10 -18.34
N LYS A 267 -7.11 -13.86 -18.44
CA LYS A 267 -6.30 -12.64 -18.28
C LYS A 267 -7.15 -11.50 -17.76
N ASN A 268 -6.52 -10.53 -17.09
CA ASN A 268 -7.19 -9.29 -16.73
C ASN A 268 -7.50 -8.47 -18.00
N VAL A 269 -8.77 -8.15 -18.20
CA VAL A 269 -9.21 -7.30 -19.31
C VAL A 269 -9.00 -5.85 -18.91
N GLN A 270 -7.98 -5.23 -19.48
CA GLN A 270 -7.63 -3.84 -19.24
C GLN A 270 -8.62 -2.91 -19.94
N THR A 271 -9.54 -2.35 -19.18
CA THR A 271 -10.50 -1.33 -19.67
C THR A 271 -10.60 -0.20 -18.66
N LEU A 272 -10.94 1.00 -19.14
CA LEU A 272 -11.21 2.13 -18.26
C LEU A 272 -12.45 1.91 -17.37
N ALA A 273 -13.35 1.02 -17.76
CA ALA A 273 -14.62 0.77 -17.07
C ALA A 273 -14.45 -0.05 -15.79
N LEU A 274 -13.54 -1.04 -15.81
CA LEU A 274 -13.29 -1.98 -14.72
C LEU A 274 -11.99 -1.62 -13.98
N SER A 275 -11.83 -2.13 -12.78
CA SER A 275 -10.58 -2.05 -12.02
C SER A 275 -9.43 -2.70 -12.81
N SER A 276 -8.28 -2.06 -12.83
CA SER A 276 -7.05 -2.66 -13.37
C SER A 276 -6.37 -3.62 -12.39
N GLU A 277 -6.84 -3.66 -11.14
CA GLU A 277 -6.27 -4.56 -10.13
C GLU A 277 -6.36 -6.02 -10.56
N SER A 278 -5.28 -6.73 -10.28
CA SER A 278 -5.22 -8.17 -10.48
C SER A 278 -4.97 -8.86 -9.15
N LEU A 279 -5.92 -9.68 -8.75
CA LEU A 279 -5.75 -10.57 -7.60
C LEU A 279 -5.07 -11.83 -8.12
N ASP A 280 -3.75 -11.84 -8.07
CA ASP A 280 -3.01 -13.03 -8.49
C ASP A 280 -3.06 -14.09 -7.38
N LEU A 281 -4.13 -14.87 -7.42
CA LEU A 281 -4.35 -16.00 -6.50
C LEU A 281 -3.84 -17.32 -7.10
N THR A 282 -2.89 -17.25 -8.02
CA THR A 282 -2.31 -18.44 -8.64
C THR A 282 -1.63 -19.28 -7.57
N ARG A 283 -2.08 -20.51 -7.44
CA ARG A 283 -1.42 -21.47 -6.55
C ARG A 283 -0.03 -21.77 -7.10
N ARG A 284 1.00 -21.54 -6.31
CA ARG A 284 2.35 -21.94 -6.68
C ARG A 284 2.45 -23.45 -6.83
N THR A 285 3.00 -23.87 -7.95
CA THR A 285 3.23 -25.29 -8.27
C THR A 285 4.72 -25.66 -8.18
N ASP A 286 5.57 -24.68 -7.95
CA ASP A 286 7.03 -24.73 -7.98
C ASP A 286 7.68 -24.74 -6.58
N LEU A 287 6.94 -25.10 -5.55
CA LEU A 287 7.46 -25.14 -4.17
C LEU A 287 8.66 -26.08 -3.99
N ALA A 288 8.73 -27.17 -4.78
CA ALA A 288 9.86 -28.08 -4.73
C ALA A 288 11.15 -27.42 -5.28
N GLN A 289 11.01 -26.63 -6.36
CA GLN A 289 12.12 -25.88 -6.95
C GLN A 289 12.58 -24.76 -6.01
N MET A 290 11.64 -24.06 -5.35
CA MET A 290 11.99 -23.07 -4.35
C MET A 290 12.73 -23.67 -3.16
N ARG A 291 12.28 -24.85 -2.70
CA ARG A 291 12.97 -25.57 -1.62
C ARG A 291 14.39 -25.95 -2.01
N ALA A 292 14.62 -26.38 -3.25
CA ALA A 292 15.98 -26.68 -3.70
C ALA A 292 16.92 -25.48 -3.53
N VAL A 293 16.44 -24.25 -3.74
CA VAL A 293 17.23 -23.03 -3.50
C VAL A 293 17.48 -22.83 -2.00
N THR A 294 16.46 -22.94 -1.18
CA THR A 294 16.60 -22.74 0.29
C THR A 294 17.41 -23.86 0.97
N ASP A 295 17.27 -25.11 0.51
CA ASP A 295 18.06 -26.24 0.96
C ASP A 295 19.54 -26.02 0.63
N PHE A 296 19.84 -25.54 -0.57
CA PHE A 296 21.22 -25.17 -0.94
C PHE A 296 21.79 -24.11 0.00
N VAL A 297 21.03 -23.07 0.34
CA VAL A 297 21.47 -22.04 1.29
C VAL A 297 21.76 -22.63 2.67
N LEU A 298 20.87 -23.49 3.18
CA LEU A 298 21.01 -24.12 4.49
C LEU A 298 22.17 -25.14 4.54
N GLU A 299 22.49 -25.79 3.41
CA GLU A 299 23.57 -26.77 3.34
C GLU A 299 24.95 -26.15 3.13
N HIS A 300 25.03 -24.99 2.45
CA HIS A 300 26.31 -24.43 2.02
C HIS A 300 26.71 -23.15 2.74
N CYS A 301 25.81 -22.55 3.53
CA CYS A 301 26.07 -21.34 4.29
C CYS A 301 25.90 -21.58 5.78
N THR A 302 26.76 -20.99 6.58
CA THR A 302 26.57 -20.85 8.03
C THR A 302 25.63 -19.67 8.32
N GLU A 303 25.10 -19.56 9.55
CA GLU A 303 24.14 -18.51 9.91
C GLU A 303 24.68 -17.07 9.81
N ASP A 304 26.00 -16.90 9.83
CA ASP A 304 26.73 -15.64 9.65
C ASP A 304 27.08 -15.33 8.20
N GLN A 305 26.87 -16.27 7.28
CA GLN A 305 27.07 -16.10 5.84
C GLN A 305 25.75 -15.72 5.16
N THR A 306 25.86 -14.96 4.10
CA THR A 306 24.69 -14.50 3.35
C THR A 306 24.73 -14.93 1.88
N VAL A 307 23.55 -15.01 1.31
CA VAL A 307 23.32 -15.21 -0.13
C VAL A 307 22.51 -14.04 -0.66
N TYR A 308 23.02 -13.37 -1.68
CA TYR A 308 22.31 -12.31 -2.35
C TYR A 308 21.51 -12.85 -3.53
N ILE A 309 20.18 -12.70 -3.53
CA ILE A 309 19.31 -13.14 -4.63
C ILE A 309 18.84 -11.93 -5.42
N ASN A 310 19.35 -11.79 -6.64
CA ASN A 310 19.07 -10.71 -7.56
C ASN A 310 17.91 -11.07 -8.52
N MET A 311 16.68 -10.88 -8.05
CA MET A 311 15.48 -11.28 -8.79
C MET A 311 14.26 -10.51 -8.33
N ASP A 312 13.42 -10.04 -9.26
CA ASP A 312 12.13 -9.37 -8.98
C ASP A 312 11.14 -9.59 -10.13
N SER A 313 10.90 -10.83 -10.52
CA SER A 313 9.99 -11.15 -11.62
C SER A 313 9.22 -12.45 -11.41
N ASN A 314 8.10 -12.59 -12.08
CA ASN A 314 7.21 -13.77 -12.05
C ASN A 314 6.77 -14.20 -10.62
N GLY A 315 6.64 -13.24 -9.70
CA GLY A 315 6.31 -13.52 -8.31
C GLY A 315 7.45 -14.13 -7.49
N TYR A 316 8.67 -14.11 -8.02
CA TYR A 316 9.90 -14.41 -7.29
C TYR A 316 10.61 -13.12 -6.89
N SER A 317 11.17 -13.14 -5.72
CA SER A 317 12.11 -12.15 -5.20
C SER A 317 12.95 -12.79 -4.11
N GLY A 318 14.04 -12.19 -3.69
CA GLY A 318 14.78 -12.69 -2.52
C GLY A 318 13.89 -12.86 -1.30
N THR A 319 12.92 -11.95 -1.08
CA THR A 319 11.91 -12.07 -0.02
C THR A 319 11.08 -13.35 -0.15
N THR A 320 10.72 -13.75 -1.36
CA THR A 320 9.92 -14.96 -1.58
C THR A 320 10.65 -16.20 -1.07
N PHE A 321 11.96 -16.29 -1.27
CA PHE A 321 12.80 -17.38 -0.77
C PHE A 321 13.04 -17.25 0.74
N ALA A 322 13.35 -16.07 1.25
CA ALA A 322 13.60 -15.81 2.66
C ALA A 322 12.42 -16.20 3.56
N TYR A 323 11.20 -16.12 3.05
CA TYR A 323 9.97 -16.44 3.79
C TYR A 323 9.28 -17.73 3.31
N SER A 324 9.89 -18.51 2.41
CA SER A 324 9.27 -19.71 1.83
C SER A 324 9.18 -20.89 2.79
N ASP A 325 10.05 -20.96 3.80
CA ASP A 325 10.07 -22.03 4.79
C ASP A 325 9.97 -21.51 6.23
N PRO A 326 8.77 -21.59 6.84
CA PRO A 326 8.56 -21.18 8.23
C PRO A 326 9.34 -22.02 9.27
N ALA A 327 9.80 -23.23 8.89
CA ALA A 327 10.58 -24.08 9.79
C ALA A 327 12.02 -23.58 9.95
N HIS A 328 12.50 -22.77 9.00
CA HIS A 328 13.87 -22.24 8.95
C HIS A 328 13.87 -20.71 8.93
N PRO A 329 13.49 -20.03 10.06
CA PRO A 329 13.40 -18.56 10.11
C PRO A 329 14.74 -17.85 9.88
N GLN A 330 15.88 -18.52 10.07
CA GLN A 330 17.22 -18.00 9.77
C GLN A 330 17.40 -17.62 8.28
N LEU A 331 16.64 -18.20 7.37
CA LEU A 331 16.66 -17.80 5.95
C LEU A 331 16.37 -16.32 5.76
N GLN A 332 15.61 -15.68 6.68
CA GLN A 332 15.29 -14.26 6.62
C GLN A 332 16.51 -13.36 6.85
N THR A 333 17.53 -13.85 7.51
CA THR A 333 18.80 -13.15 7.73
C THR A 333 19.91 -13.60 6.79
N MET A 334 19.85 -14.84 6.32
CA MET A 334 20.81 -15.40 5.38
C MET A 334 20.59 -14.97 3.93
N ILE A 335 19.33 -14.78 3.52
CA ILE A 335 18.99 -14.34 2.16
C ILE A 335 18.85 -12.83 2.14
N LEU A 336 19.80 -12.17 1.46
CA LEU A 336 19.76 -10.74 1.20
C LEU A 336 19.05 -10.47 -0.13
N TRP A 337 18.33 -9.37 -0.15
CA TRP A 337 17.71 -8.84 -1.35
C TRP A 337 17.63 -7.32 -1.23
N GLU A 338 17.69 -6.64 -2.37
CA GLU A 338 17.56 -5.19 -2.41
C GLU A 338 16.30 -4.81 -3.18
N SER A 339 15.74 -3.67 -2.84
CA SER A 339 14.61 -3.12 -3.59
C SER A 339 15.06 -2.69 -4.98
N SER A 340 14.21 -2.89 -5.98
CA SER A 340 14.40 -2.31 -7.31
C SER A 340 14.34 -0.78 -7.35
N VAL A 341 14.21 -0.12 -6.19
CA VAL A 341 14.11 1.34 -6.05
C VAL A 341 15.47 1.96 -5.75
N PRO A 342 16.12 2.56 -6.75
CA PRO A 342 17.48 3.11 -6.62
C PRO A 342 17.62 4.16 -5.53
N SER A 343 16.63 5.06 -5.45
CA SER A 343 16.63 6.18 -4.51
C SER A 343 16.62 5.79 -3.02
N THR A 344 16.27 4.54 -2.71
CA THR A 344 16.20 4.06 -1.33
C THR A 344 17.46 3.33 -0.92
N HIS A 345 18.02 2.52 -1.82
CA HIS A 345 19.08 1.56 -1.50
C HIS A 345 20.39 1.84 -2.19
N GLY A 346 20.37 2.58 -3.31
CA GLY A 346 21.55 2.80 -4.13
C GLY A 346 22.10 1.47 -4.68
N PHE A 347 23.43 1.38 -4.77
CA PHE A 347 24.09 0.15 -5.19
C PHE A 347 23.90 -0.97 -4.15
N PRO A 348 23.48 -2.18 -4.56
CA PRO A 348 23.23 -3.29 -3.64
C PRO A 348 24.55 -3.94 -3.20
N THR A 349 25.13 -3.45 -2.13
CA THR A 349 26.41 -3.97 -1.60
C THR A 349 26.34 -5.45 -1.20
N GLY A 350 25.13 -6.01 -1.05
CA GLY A 350 24.92 -7.44 -0.84
C GLY A 350 25.60 -8.32 -1.89
N ILE A 351 25.74 -7.84 -3.14
CA ILE A 351 26.48 -8.54 -4.20
C ILE A 351 27.96 -8.73 -3.84
N TRP A 352 28.54 -7.83 -3.03
CA TRP A 352 29.95 -7.87 -2.63
C TRP A 352 30.20 -8.48 -1.27
N THR A 353 29.16 -8.52 -0.42
CA THR A 353 29.27 -9.02 0.97
C THR A 353 28.83 -10.46 1.13
N SER A 354 28.07 -11.00 0.18
CA SER A 354 27.54 -12.35 0.26
C SER A 354 28.55 -13.40 -0.23
N GLU A 355 28.52 -14.58 0.38
CA GLU A 355 29.32 -15.75 -0.05
C GLU A 355 28.87 -16.24 -1.44
N TYR A 356 27.53 -16.25 -1.64
CA TYR A 356 26.93 -16.62 -2.93
C TYR A 356 26.07 -15.49 -3.45
N VAL A 357 26.08 -15.35 -4.77
CA VAL A 357 25.21 -14.42 -5.50
C VAL A 357 24.41 -15.21 -6.53
N MET A 358 23.10 -15.08 -6.49
CA MET A 358 22.20 -15.75 -7.42
C MET A 358 21.57 -14.71 -8.33
N VAL A 359 21.70 -14.92 -9.64
CA VAL A 359 21.19 -14.06 -10.72
C VAL A 359 20.36 -14.86 -11.70
N THR A 360 19.49 -14.20 -12.46
CA THR A 360 18.63 -14.88 -13.45
C THR A 360 19.14 -14.73 -14.88
N ASP A 361 18.52 -15.48 -15.80
CA ASP A 361 18.67 -15.29 -17.23
C ASP A 361 17.97 -14.03 -17.77
N ARG A 362 17.23 -13.31 -16.92
CA ARG A 362 16.48 -12.09 -17.28
C ARG A 362 17.36 -10.84 -17.21
N VAL A 363 18.17 -10.64 -18.25
CA VAL A 363 19.05 -9.46 -18.36
C VAL A 363 18.30 -8.19 -18.77
N ASP A 364 17.09 -8.31 -19.28
CA ASP A 364 16.17 -7.23 -19.65
C ASP A 364 15.22 -6.84 -18.52
N GLU A 365 15.38 -7.43 -17.34
CA GLU A 365 14.55 -7.12 -16.17
C GLU A 365 14.76 -5.67 -15.73
N GLY A 366 13.67 -5.03 -15.29
CA GLY A 366 13.69 -3.63 -14.86
C GLY A 366 14.45 -3.42 -13.55
N GLY A 367 14.66 -2.17 -13.20
CA GLY A 367 15.33 -1.80 -11.95
C GLY A 367 16.81 -2.14 -11.95
N ILE A 368 17.37 -2.34 -10.78
CA ILE A 368 18.79 -2.73 -10.59
C ILE A 368 19.04 -4.19 -10.99
N VAL A 369 18.00 -4.98 -11.19
CA VAL A 369 18.09 -6.43 -11.37
C VAL A 369 18.73 -6.79 -12.70
N GLY A 370 18.22 -6.24 -13.80
CA GLY A 370 18.75 -6.52 -15.15
C GLY A 370 20.23 -6.21 -15.31
N PRO A 371 20.71 -5.01 -14.92
CA PRO A 371 22.12 -4.67 -14.98
C PRO A 371 23.05 -5.65 -14.22
N ILE A 372 22.63 -6.09 -13.03
CA ILE A 372 23.40 -7.05 -12.24
C ILE A 372 23.36 -8.46 -12.88
N ASN A 373 22.19 -8.90 -13.36
CA ASN A 373 22.07 -10.16 -14.09
C ASN A 373 23.00 -10.16 -15.30
N ALA A 374 23.01 -9.07 -16.08
CA ALA A 374 23.87 -8.91 -17.24
C ALA A 374 25.36 -8.95 -16.84
N ALA A 375 25.73 -8.24 -15.79
CA ALA A 375 27.13 -8.16 -15.33
C ALA A 375 27.73 -9.54 -14.99
N LEU A 376 26.99 -10.42 -14.36
CA LEU A 376 27.48 -11.76 -13.96
C LEU A 376 27.26 -12.82 -15.04
N ARG A 377 26.32 -12.64 -15.97
CA ARG A 377 26.02 -13.58 -17.03
C ARG A 377 26.87 -13.37 -18.30
N ILE A 378 27.42 -12.18 -18.49
CA ILE A 378 28.26 -11.82 -19.63
C ILE A 378 29.69 -11.69 -19.13
N GLN A 379 30.66 -11.92 -19.98
CA GLN A 379 32.08 -11.64 -19.67
C GLN A 379 32.24 -10.13 -19.40
N SER A 380 32.33 -9.78 -18.11
CA SER A 380 32.52 -8.42 -17.66
C SER A 380 33.61 -8.37 -16.58
N PRO A 381 34.15 -7.19 -16.25
CA PRO A 381 35.06 -7.04 -15.12
C PRO A 381 34.48 -7.55 -13.80
N ALA A 382 33.17 -7.39 -13.58
CA ALA A 382 32.51 -7.92 -12.40
C ALA A 382 32.49 -9.46 -12.35
N ALA A 383 32.34 -10.13 -13.46
CA ALA A 383 32.24 -11.60 -13.51
C ALA A 383 33.52 -12.31 -13.09
N VAL A 384 34.69 -11.66 -13.18
CA VAL A 384 36.01 -12.25 -12.89
C VAL A 384 36.11 -12.72 -11.43
N HIS A 385 35.40 -12.07 -10.52
CA HIS A 385 35.43 -12.41 -9.09
C HIS A 385 34.37 -13.42 -8.67
N TYR A 386 33.71 -14.09 -9.64
CA TYR A 386 32.65 -15.05 -9.38
C TYR A 386 32.86 -16.36 -10.11
N GLU A 387 32.74 -17.46 -9.40
CA GLU A 387 32.79 -18.82 -9.93
C GLU A 387 31.38 -19.39 -9.99
N TYR A 388 31.01 -19.94 -11.15
CA TYR A 388 29.71 -20.62 -11.30
C TYR A 388 29.72 -21.92 -10.48
N VAL A 389 28.64 -22.12 -9.70
CA VAL A 389 28.45 -23.26 -8.81
C VAL A 389 27.39 -24.22 -9.33
N THR A 390 26.17 -23.68 -9.51
CA THR A 390 25.01 -24.48 -9.91
C THR A 390 23.90 -23.58 -10.46
N GLU A 391 22.81 -24.22 -10.92
CA GLU A 391 21.61 -23.50 -11.35
C GLU A 391 20.34 -24.16 -10.83
N PHE A 392 19.29 -23.37 -10.69
CA PHE A 392 17.98 -23.80 -10.21
C PHE A 392 16.92 -23.42 -11.27
N PRO A 393 16.32 -24.41 -11.94
CA PRO A 393 15.22 -24.16 -12.85
C PRO A 393 13.96 -23.84 -12.03
N LEU A 394 13.41 -22.65 -12.24
CA LEU A 394 12.15 -22.18 -11.69
C LEU A 394 11.10 -22.09 -12.80
N ASP A 395 9.85 -21.69 -12.46
CA ASP A 395 8.81 -21.57 -13.48
C ASP A 395 9.10 -20.42 -14.45
N GLY A 396 9.59 -20.79 -15.63
CA GLY A 396 9.92 -19.88 -16.74
C GLY A 396 11.16 -19.02 -16.54
N ILE A 397 12.00 -19.31 -15.54
CA ILE A 397 13.23 -18.57 -15.21
C ILE A 397 14.28 -19.58 -14.71
N THR A 398 15.55 -19.35 -15.02
CA THR A 398 16.66 -20.07 -14.42
C THR A 398 17.43 -19.16 -13.46
N LEU A 399 17.64 -19.61 -12.24
CA LEU A 399 18.44 -18.92 -11.22
C LEU A 399 19.84 -19.54 -11.19
N TYR A 400 20.85 -18.77 -11.54
CA TYR A 400 22.26 -19.19 -11.58
C TYR A 400 22.95 -18.77 -10.29
N CYS A 401 23.61 -19.71 -9.63
CA CYS A 401 24.34 -19.49 -8.40
C CYS A 401 25.85 -19.35 -8.69
N TYR A 402 26.41 -18.26 -8.21
CA TYR A 402 27.83 -17.98 -8.26
C TYR A 402 28.38 -17.84 -6.85
N ARG A 403 29.60 -18.35 -6.64
CA ARG A 403 30.38 -18.13 -5.43
C ARG A 403 31.32 -16.97 -5.64
N ARG A 404 31.39 -16.07 -4.68
CA ARG A 404 32.38 -14.99 -4.72
C ARG A 404 33.77 -15.52 -4.34
N THR A 405 34.79 -15.22 -5.17
CA THR A 405 36.15 -15.73 -5.01
C THR A 405 37.13 -14.67 -4.51
N ALA A 406 36.81 -13.38 -4.68
CA ALA A 406 37.68 -12.27 -4.29
C ALA A 406 36.87 -11.05 -3.83
N ARG A 407 37.51 -10.13 -3.12
CA ARG A 407 36.93 -8.81 -2.80
C ARG A 407 36.83 -7.98 -4.08
N PRO A 408 35.88 -7.01 -4.12
CA PRO A 408 35.78 -6.11 -5.28
C PRO A 408 37.05 -5.28 -5.40
N ASP A 409 37.49 -5.10 -6.62
CA ASP A 409 38.60 -4.20 -6.96
C ASP A 409 38.09 -2.90 -7.61
N ALA A 410 39.01 -2.04 -7.99
CA ALA A 410 38.67 -0.76 -8.61
C ALA A 410 38.02 -0.95 -10.00
N GLU A 411 38.42 -2.00 -10.75
CA GLU A 411 37.86 -2.25 -12.07
C GLU A 411 36.41 -2.72 -12.02
N GLU A 412 36.07 -3.61 -11.08
CA GLU A 412 34.69 -4.02 -10.80
C GLU A 412 33.84 -2.82 -10.33
N ALA A 413 34.38 -2.00 -9.42
CA ALA A 413 33.69 -0.82 -8.90
C ALA A 413 33.40 0.22 -10.00
N ASP A 414 34.36 0.52 -10.84
CA ASP A 414 34.21 1.47 -11.95
C ASP A 414 33.25 0.94 -13.02
N TYR A 415 33.26 -0.36 -13.30
CA TYR A 415 32.31 -1.01 -14.17
C TYR A 415 30.88 -0.81 -13.68
N PHE A 416 30.58 -1.10 -12.41
CA PHE A 416 29.23 -0.89 -11.88
C PHE A 416 28.83 0.57 -11.85
N LYS A 417 29.75 1.52 -11.55
CA LYS A 417 29.45 2.95 -11.65
C LYS A 417 29.01 3.33 -13.05
N GLN A 418 29.70 2.86 -14.06
CA GLN A 418 29.35 3.12 -15.46
C GLN A 418 28.01 2.53 -15.83
N VAL A 419 27.78 1.25 -15.52
CA VAL A 419 26.52 0.55 -15.82
C VAL A 419 25.31 1.24 -15.18
N PHE A 420 25.42 1.66 -13.91
CA PHE A 420 24.31 2.31 -13.25
C PHE A 420 24.14 3.78 -13.65
N ALA A 421 25.18 4.49 -14.07
CA ALA A 421 25.07 5.82 -14.66
C ALA A 421 24.28 5.78 -15.99
N GLU A 422 24.48 4.75 -16.79
CA GLU A 422 23.71 4.55 -18.03
C GLU A 422 22.26 4.10 -17.76
N TYR A 423 22.07 3.29 -16.72
CA TYR A 423 20.77 2.73 -16.37
C TYR A 423 19.76 3.76 -15.86
N ASP A 424 20.14 4.64 -14.94
CA ASP A 424 19.25 5.70 -14.43
C ASP A 424 19.97 7.05 -14.32
N ALA A 425 19.84 7.84 -15.37
CA ALA A 425 20.42 9.19 -15.43
C ALA A 425 19.89 10.16 -14.35
N ARG A 426 18.83 9.79 -13.64
CA ARG A 426 18.25 10.62 -12.56
C ARG A 426 18.99 10.44 -11.22
N TRP A 427 19.61 9.26 -11.02
CA TRP A 427 20.18 8.85 -9.73
C TRP A 427 21.62 8.30 -9.80
N PRO A 428 22.48 8.70 -10.75
CA PRO A 428 23.82 8.10 -10.90
C PRO A 428 24.68 8.32 -9.66
N GLU A 429 24.50 9.44 -8.97
CA GLU A 429 25.27 9.82 -7.79
C GLU A 429 25.04 8.89 -6.59
N ILE A 430 23.80 8.41 -6.39
CA ILE A 430 23.45 7.51 -5.28
C ILE A 430 24.17 6.17 -5.41
N PHE A 431 24.25 5.62 -6.62
CA PHE A 431 24.97 4.37 -6.87
C PHE A 431 26.47 4.55 -6.68
N SER A 432 27.04 5.59 -7.27
CA SER A 432 28.48 5.89 -7.18
C SER A 432 28.90 6.17 -5.74
N GLN A 433 28.13 6.93 -4.99
CA GLN A 433 28.40 7.20 -3.59
C GLN A 433 28.43 5.92 -2.75
N ARG A 434 27.46 5.05 -2.91
CA ARG A 434 27.37 3.80 -2.16
C ARG A 434 28.52 2.84 -2.52
N ILE A 435 28.92 2.80 -3.79
CA ILE A 435 30.11 2.08 -4.24
C ILE A 435 31.37 2.63 -3.57
N ASP A 436 31.55 3.95 -3.59
CA ASP A 436 32.74 4.59 -2.99
C ASP A 436 32.81 4.39 -1.48
N GLU A 437 31.69 4.54 -0.78
CA GLU A 437 31.61 4.29 0.66
C GLU A 437 32.01 2.85 1.01
N TYR A 438 31.52 1.87 0.24
CA TYR A 438 31.91 0.49 0.43
C TYR A 438 33.40 0.25 0.16
N MET A 439 33.93 0.74 -0.97
CA MET A 439 35.34 0.58 -1.33
C MET A 439 36.29 1.21 -0.30
N GLN A 440 35.89 2.34 0.29
CA GLN A 440 36.64 2.98 1.39
C GLN A 440 36.60 2.14 2.68
N SER A 441 35.51 1.44 2.93
CA SER A 441 35.34 0.64 4.16
C SER A 441 36.15 -0.66 4.16
N VAL A 442 36.55 -1.15 2.98
CA VAL A 442 37.27 -2.42 2.81
C VAL A 442 38.77 -2.25 2.50
N GLN A 443 39.23 -1.01 2.29
CA GLN A 443 40.64 -0.63 2.23
C GLN A 443 41.22 -0.53 3.62
#